data_47887478daba1e67c46aa45148ec3503
#
_entry.id   47887478daba1e67c46aa45148ec3503
#
_cell.length_a   1.000
_cell.length_b   1.000
_cell.length_c   1.000
_cell.angle_alpha   90.00
_cell.angle_beta   90.00
_cell.angle_gamma   90.00
#
_symmetry.space_group_name_H-M   'P 1'
#
loop_
_entity.id
_entity.type
_entity.pdbx_description
1 polymer ?
#
loop_
_entity_poly.entity_id
_entity_poly.type
_entity_poly.pdbx_seq_one_letter_code
_entity_poly.pdbx_strand_id
1 'polypeptide(L)'
;MSRLIGIAGRAGSGKDTAGAHLVESHGFQQYAFADPIRAMLGALGAFPADDLINRDTKEVVIGWLGKSPRQMAQTLGTEWGRELVHPQLWVLMAQRRWDAARAAGHSLVITDVRFANEADWIRSQGGHVIGLDRPGIEVVSAHASEQFDLDSLADWFIRNDNTIDILLHRVDEALTELHP
;
A
#
# COMPACT_ATOMS: atom_id res chain seq x y z
N MET A 1 -16.52 -5.21 -15.59
CA MET A 1 -15.12 -5.70 -15.68
C MET A 1 -14.44 -5.52 -14.34
N SER A 2 -13.53 -6.42 -13.96
CA SER A 2 -12.72 -6.25 -12.73
C SER A 2 -11.75 -5.08 -12.90
N ARG A 3 -11.61 -4.22 -11.88
CA ARG A 3 -10.75 -3.04 -11.87
C ARG A 3 -9.60 -3.24 -10.89
N LEU A 4 -8.40 -2.74 -11.22
CA LEU A 4 -7.23 -2.73 -10.36
C LEU A 4 -6.84 -1.28 -10.06
N ILE A 5 -6.83 -0.90 -8.79
CA ILE A 5 -6.44 0.43 -8.33
C ILE A 5 -5.28 0.30 -7.35
N GLY A 6 -4.22 1.06 -7.58
CA GLY A 6 -3.16 1.29 -6.60
C GLY A 6 -3.40 2.60 -5.85
N ILE A 7 -3.02 2.65 -4.58
CA ILE A 7 -3.01 3.89 -3.81
C ILE A 7 -1.58 4.13 -3.30
N ALA A 8 -1.01 5.25 -3.70
CA ALA A 8 0.29 5.74 -3.26
C ALA A 8 0.12 6.95 -2.34
N GLY A 9 1.09 7.19 -1.46
CA GLY A 9 1.10 8.35 -0.57
C GLY A 9 1.84 8.06 0.73
N ARG A 10 2.25 9.12 1.42
CA ARG A 10 3.00 9.03 2.68
C ARG A 10 2.17 8.43 3.83
N ALA A 11 2.83 8.02 4.89
CA ALA A 11 2.15 7.57 6.10
C ALA A 11 1.25 8.70 6.63
N GLY A 12 -0.04 8.40 6.88
CA GLY A 12 -1.01 9.42 7.34
C GLY A 12 -1.68 10.23 6.22
N SER A 13 -1.38 9.98 4.94
CA SER A 13 -2.01 10.72 3.83
C SER A 13 -3.49 10.38 3.60
N GLY A 14 -4.03 9.32 4.24
CA GLY A 14 -5.43 8.90 4.08
C GLY A 14 -5.64 7.65 3.22
N LYS A 15 -4.56 6.94 2.86
CA LYS A 15 -4.63 5.71 2.02
C LYS A 15 -5.55 4.64 2.58
N ASP A 16 -5.48 4.41 3.89
CA ASP A 16 -6.28 3.39 4.56
C ASP A 16 -7.78 3.76 4.49
N THR A 17 -8.11 5.04 4.67
CA THR A 17 -9.47 5.58 4.55
C THR A 17 -9.99 5.45 3.12
N ALA A 18 -9.18 5.83 2.13
CA ALA A 18 -9.54 5.70 0.72
C ALA A 18 -9.70 4.22 0.30
N GLY A 19 -8.80 3.34 0.75
CA GLY A 19 -8.88 1.90 0.51
C GLY A 19 -10.15 1.28 1.12
N ALA A 20 -10.45 1.60 2.38
CA ALA A 20 -11.67 1.15 3.05
C ALA A 20 -12.94 1.62 2.30
N HIS A 21 -12.97 2.86 1.84
CA HIS A 21 -14.07 3.37 1.04
C HIS A 21 -14.29 2.57 -0.26
N LEU A 22 -13.21 2.25 -0.99
CA LEU A 22 -13.32 1.42 -2.19
C LEU A 22 -13.84 0.01 -1.89
N VAL A 23 -13.50 -0.55 -0.73
CA VAL A 23 -14.04 -1.84 -0.28
C VAL A 23 -15.52 -1.73 0.06
N GLU A 24 -15.88 -0.79 0.92
CA GLU A 24 -17.23 -0.67 1.51
C GLU A 24 -18.26 -0.16 0.50
N SER A 25 -17.89 0.83 -0.33
CA SER A 25 -18.83 1.50 -1.24
C SER A 25 -18.79 0.95 -2.67
N HIS A 26 -17.67 0.38 -3.10
CA HIS A 26 -17.49 -0.09 -4.49
C HIS A 26 -17.18 -1.58 -4.61
N GLY A 27 -17.17 -2.33 -3.50
CA GLY A 27 -17.02 -3.80 -3.50
C GLY A 27 -15.63 -4.30 -3.93
N PHE A 28 -14.60 -3.48 -3.80
CA PHE A 28 -13.22 -3.92 -4.03
C PHE A 28 -12.77 -4.89 -2.95
N GLN A 29 -11.90 -5.83 -3.31
CA GLN A 29 -11.08 -6.54 -2.34
C GLN A 29 -9.83 -5.73 -2.07
N GLN A 30 -9.36 -5.70 -0.81
CA GLN A 30 -8.13 -5.01 -0.46
C GLN A 30 -6.96 -5.97 -0.43
N TYR A 31 -5.79 -5.47 -0.82
CA TYR A 31 -4.50 -6.11 -0.71
C TYR A 31 -3.40 -5.06 -0.46
N ALA A 32 -2.31 -5.48 0.16
CA ALA A 32 -1.10 -4.67 0.26
C ALA A 32 0.12 -5.51 -0.14
N PHE A 33 1.12 -4.90 -0.79
CA PHE A 33 2.41 -5.56 -1.07
C PHE A 33 3.07 -6.04 0.22
N ALA A 34 2.80 -5.37 1.34
CA ALA A 34 3.27 -5.75 2.67
C ALA A 34 2.49 -6.89 3.33
N ASP A 35 1.36 -7.36 2.79
CA ASP A 35 0.58 -8.42 3.44
C ASP A 35 1.34 -9.75 3.63
N PRO A 36 2.10 -10.26 2.63
CA PRO A 36 2.93 -11.44 2.83
C PRO A 36 4.01 -11.22 3.91
N ILE A 37 4.59 -10.01 3.97
CA ILE A 37 5.60 -9.63 4.98
C ILE A 37 4.98 -9.68 6.37
N ARG A 38 3.79 -9.10 6.54
CA ARG A 38 3.05 -9.12 7.80
C ARG A 38 2.71 -10.55 8.24
N ALA A 39 2.27 -11.39 7.30
CA ALA A 39 1.98 -12.79 7.57
C ALA A 39 3.21 -13.58 8.04
N MET A 40 4.38 -13.36 7.38
CA MET A 40 5.65 -13.98 7.77
C MET A 40 6.10 -13.53 9.16
N LEU A 41 6.03 -12.24 9.46
CA LEU A 41 6.39 -11.69 10.77
C LEU A 41 5.40 -12.10 11.86
N GLY A 42 4.11 -12.18 11.55
CA GLY A 42 3.11 -12.73 12.46
C GLY A 42 3.36 -14.19 12.81
N ALA A 43 3.74 -15.01 11.81
CA ALA A 43 4.11 -16.41 12.02
C ALA A 43 5.38 -16.58 12.86
N LEU A 44 6.28 -15.60 12.84
CA LEU A 44 7.48 -15.59 13.70
C LEU A 44 7.14 -15.50 15.20
N GLY A 45 6.00 -14.88 15.55
CA GLY A 45 5.53 -14.77 16.93
C GLY A 45 6.41 -13.93 17.86
N ALA A 46 7.27 -13.06 17.30
CA ALA A 46 8.21 -12.25 18.05
C ALA A 46 7.54 -11.06 18.78
N PHE A 47 6.36 -10.66 18.33
CA PHE A 47 5.54 -9.55 18.86
C PHE A 47 4.09 -9.71 18.39
N PRO A 48 3.11 -9.01 18.99
CA PRO A 48 1.73 -9.00 18.52
C PRO A 48 1.62 -8.55 17.05
N ALA A 49 0.81 -9.22 16.25
CA ALA A 49 0.65 -8.89 14.83
C ALA A 49 0.16 -7.44 14.62
N ASP A 50 -0.64 -6.91 15.54
CA ASP A 50 -1.16 -5.55 15.53
C ASP A 50 -0.05 -4.49 15.64
N ASP A 51 1.11 -4.83 16.22
CA ASP A 51 2.25 -3.92 16.31
C ASP A 51 2.86 -3.57 14.95
N LEU A 52 2.58 -4.34 13.90
CA LEU A 52 3.00 -4.02 12.52
C LEU A 52 2.22 -2.86 11.90
N ILE A 53 1.00 -2.62 12.37
CA ILE A 53 0.10 -1.61 11.81
C ILE A 53 -0.17 -0.44 12.77
N ASN A 54 -0.10 -0.69 14.08
CA ASN A 54 -0.34 0.31 15.10
C ASN A 54 0.78 1.38 15.08
N ARG A 55 0.38 2.65 14.98
CA ARG A 55 1.31 3.78 14.90
C ARG A 55 2.16 3.97 16.16
N ASP A 56 1.61 3.63 17.32
CA ASP A 56 2.26 3.86 18.60
C ASP A 56 3.30 2.78 18.93
N THR A 57 3.10 1.54 18.45
CA THR A 57 3.93 0.39 18.79
C THR A 57 4.89 -0.05 17.71
N LYS A 58 4.58 0.17 16.42
CA LYS A 58 5.42 -0.29 15.30
C LYS A 58 6.85 0.24 15.28
N GLU A 59 7.09 1.40 15.92
CA GLU A 59 8.42 2.02 16.03
C GLU A 59 9.14 1.65 17.34
N VAL A 60 8.44 1.02 18.30
CA VAL A 60 9.01 0.66 19.61
C VAL A 60 9.99 -0.49 19.45
N VAL A 61 11.22 -0.29 19.89
CA VAL A 61 12.25 -1.32 19.85
C VAL A 61 11.92 -2.44 20.83
N ILE A 62 11.87 -3.67 20.33
CA ILE A 62 11.68 -4.88 21.13
C ILE A 62 12.99 -5.20 21.82
N GLY A 63 13.04 -5.07 23.16
CA GLY A 63 14.28 -5.07 23.93
C GLY A 63 15.19 -6.31 23.74
N TRP A 64 14.62 -7.51 23.68
CA TRP A 64 15.39 -8.74 23.48
C TRP A 64 15.86 -8.93 22.03
N LEU A 65 15.22 -8.26 21.05
CA LEU A 65 15.51 -8.38 19.62
C LEU A 65 16.39 -7.23 19.10
N GLY A 66 16.34 -6.05 19.77
CA GLY A 66 17.06 -4.86 19.34
C GLY A 66 16.55 -4.22 18.06
N LYS A 67 15.34 -4.58 17.61
CA LYS A 67 14.68 -4.05 16.41
C LYS A 67 13.21 -3.74 16.70
N SER A 68 12.65 -2.74 15.99
CA SER A 68 11.22 -2.49 16.03
C SER A 68 10.48 -3.35 14.99
N PRO A 69 9.15 -3.56 15.14
CA PRO A 69 8.33 -4.23 14.13
C PRO A 69 8.51 -3.63 12.73
N ARG A 70 8.58 -2.29 12.63
CA ARG A 70 8.82 -1.60 11.36
C ARG A 70 10.19 -1.92 10.75
N GLN A 71 11.26 -1.89 11.55
CA GLN A 71 12.59 -2.24 11.07
C GLN A 71 12.65 -3.68 10.55
N MET A 72 11.99 -4.62 11.23
CA MET A 72 11.89 -6.00 10.76
C MET A 72 11.13 -6.10 9.43
N ALA A 73 10.00 -5.39 9.31
CA ALA A 73 9.23 -5.37 8.06
C ALA A 73 10.03 -4.76 6.90
N GLN A 74 10.80 -3.70 7.14
CA GLN A 74 11.67 -3.08 6.15
C GLN A 74 12.79 -4.05 5.71
N THR A 75 13.51 -4.65 6.66
CA THR A 75 14.57 -5.64 6.37
C THR A 75 14.02 -6.85 5.59
N LEU A 76 12.88 -7.40 6.00
CA LEU A 76 12.29 -8.53 5.31
C LEU A 76 11.77 -8.14 3.91
N GLY A 77 11.18 -6.95 3.80
CA GLY A 77 10.60 -6.46 2.56
C GLY A 77 11.63 -6.03 1.51
N THR A 78 12.68 -5.35 1.92
CA THR A 78 13.70 -4.79 1.01
C THR A 78 14.92 -5.68 0.94
N GLU A 79 15.71 -5.77 2.01
CA GLU A 79 17.01 -6.42 1.97
C GLU A 79 16.87 -7.91 1.67
N TRP A 80 15.96 -8.61 2.37
CA TRP A 80 15.74 -10.02 2.09
C TRP A 80 14.90 -10.22 0.83
N GLY A 81 13.73 -9.62 0.75
CA GLY A 81 12.76 -9.92 -0.30
C GLY A 81 13.20 -9.45 -1.67
N ARG A 82 13.60 -8.18 -1.81
CA ARG A 82 13.93 -7.58 -3.10
C ARG A 82 15.39 -7.80 -3.50
N GLU A 83 16.32 -7.72 -2.55
CA GLU A 83 17.75 -7.80 -2.87
C GLU A 83 18.28 -9.24 -2.90
N LEU A 84 17.89 -10.09 -1.92
CA LEU A 84 18.41 -11.46 -1.82
C LEU A 84 17.54 -12.48 -2.54
N VAL A 85 16.21 -12.33 -2.59
CA VAL A 85 15.34 -13.33 -3.22
C VAL A 85 15.03 -12.94 -4.67
N HIS A 86 14.31 -11.85 -4.90
CA HIS A 86 13.97 -11.41 -6.25
C HIS A 86 13.46 -9.95 -6.25
N PRO A 87 13.95 -9.05 -7.13
CA PRO A 87 13.54 -7.63 -7.15
C PRO A 87 12.02 -7.42 -7.33
N GLN A 88 11.35 -8.35 -8.00
CA GLN A 88 9.90 -8.33 -8.26
C GLN A 88 9.09 -9.22 -7.29
N LEU A 89 9.68 -9.72 -6.19
CA LEU A 89 9.02 -10.72 -5.32
C LEU A 89 7.60 -10.31 -4.95
N TRP A 90 7.43 -9.11 -4.43
CA TRP A 90 6.11 -8.64 -3.94
C TRP A 90 5.13 -8.37 -5.08
N VAL A 91 5.63 -7.94 -6.24
CA VAL A 91 4.83 -7.80 -7.47
C VAL A 91 4.34 -9.16 -7.96
N LEU A 92 5.19 -10.20 -7.94
CA LEU A 92 4.79 -11.57 -8.31
C LEU A 92 3.73 -12.13 -7.36
N MET A 93 3.82 -11.81 -6.07
CA MET A 93 2.78 -12.20 -5.10
C MET A 93 1.46 -11.46 -5.35
N ALA A 94 1.53 -10.14 -5.65
CA ALA A 94 0.37 -9.35 -6.00
C ALA A 94 -0.28 -9.81 -7.32
N GLN A 95 0.51 -10.22 -8.32
CA GLN A 95 -0.01 -10.80 -9.56
C GLN A 95 -0.89 -12.02 -9.29
N ARG A 96 -0.42 -12.95 -8.45
CA ARG A 96 -1.22 -14.13 -8.08
C ARG A 96 -2.53 -13.74 -7.39
N ARG A 97 -2.49 -12.73 -6.53
CA ARG A 97 -3.68 -12.21 -5.86
C ARG A 97 -4.65 -11.56 -6.84
N TRP A 98 -4.13 -10.77 -7.77
CA TRP A 98 -4.93 -10.14 -8.84
C TRP A 98 -5.57 -11.17 -9.77
N ASP A 99 -4.82 -12.17 -10.21
CA ASP A 99 -5.35 -13.22 -11.08
C ASP A 99 -6.50 -13.97 -10.42
N ALA A 100 -6.38 -14.29 -9.14
CA ALA A 100 -7.45 -14.93 -8.37
C ALA A 100 -8.69 -14.00 -8.22
N ALA A 101 -8.50 -12.73 -7.90
CA ALA A 101 -9.58 -11.76 -7.78
C ALA A 101 -10.31 -11.59 -9.12
N ARG A 102 -9.57 -11.40 -10.21
CA ARG A 102 -10.10 -11.23 -11.56
C ARG A 102 -10.86 -12.46 -12.03
N ALA A 103 -10.35 -13.66 -11.77
CA ALA A 103 -11.03 -14.90 -12.11
C ALA A 103 -12.37 -15.07 -11.36
N ALA A 104 -12.46 -14.54 -10.14
CA ALA A 104 -13.69 -14.49 -9.33
C ALA A 104 -14.61 -13.30 -9.66
N GLY A 105 -14.25 -12.43 -10.63
CA GLY A 105 -15.03 -11.26 -11.01
C GLY A 105 -14.91 -10.07 -10.06
N HIS A 106 -13.93 -10.07 -9.15
CA HIS A 106 -13.72 -9.00 -8.17
C HIS A 106 -12.71 -7.96 -8.66
N SER A 107 -12.93 -6.71 -8.26
CA SER A 107 -11.96 -5.63 -8.34
C SER A 107 -10.98 -5.68 -7.16
N LEU A 108 -9.76 -5.15 -7.34
CA LEU A 108 -8.73 -5.15 -6.31
C LEU A 108 -8.18 -3.74 -6.09
N VAL A 109 -8.06 -3.32 -4.83
CA VAL A 109 -7.34 -2.11 -4.43
C VAL A 109 -6.06 -2.48 -3.68
N ILE A 110 -4.94 -1.89 -4.06
CA ILE A 110 -3.63 -2.05 -3.41
C ILE A 110 -3.25 -0.75 -2.71
N THR A 111 -3.16 -0.78 -1.38
CA THR A 111 -3.14 0.43 -0.54
C THR A 111 -1.75 0.93 -0.15
N ASP A 112 -0.66 0.31 -0.63
CA ASP A 112 0.70 0.63 -0.21
C ASP A 112 1.72 0.70 -1.35
N VAL A 113 1.32 1.26 -2.50
CA VAL A 113 2.22 1.47 -3.65
C VAL A 113 3.32 2.46 -3.25
N ARG A 114 4.59 2.05 -3.41
CA ARG A 114 5.77 2.84 -3.00
C ARG A 114 6.93 2.79 -3.99
N PHE A 115 6.99 1.80 -4.86
CA PHE A 115 8.08 1.60 -5.79
C PHE A 115 7.59 1.68 -7.24
N ALA A 116 8.45 2.19 -8.13
CA ALA A 116 8.12 2.34 -9.55
C ALA A 116 7.68 1.01 -10.18
N ASN A 117 8.36 -0.10 -9.87
CA ASN A 117 8.01 -1.41 -10.41
C ASN A 117 6.62 -1.91 -9.97
N GLU A 118 6.11 -1.45 -8.82
CA GLU A 118 4.75 -1.73 -8.36
C GLU A 118 3.72 -0.95 -9.17
N ALA A 119 3.97 0.36 -9.37
CA ALA A 119 3.12 1.23 -10.20
C ALA A 119 3.09 0.76 -11.66
N ASP A 120 4.26 0.45 -12.23
CA ASP A 120 4.39 -0.04 -13.61
C ASP A 120 3.66 -1.37 -13.80
N TRP A 121 3.74 -2.27 -12.82
CA TRP A 121 2.99 -3.51 -12.86
C TRP A 121 1.46 -3.24 -12.84
N ILE A 122 0.95 -2.37 -11.97
CA ILE A 122 -0.48 -2.01 -11.93
C ILE A 122 -0.92 -1.49 -13.30
N ARG A 123 -0.16 -0.57 -13.90
CA ARG A 123 -0.44 -0.04 -15.25
C ARG A 123 -0.42 -1.13 -16.32
N SER A 124 0.53 -2.06 -16.26
CA SER A 124 0.62 -3.19 -17.19
C SER A 124 -0.59 -4.13 -17.15
N GLN A 125 -1.31 -4.15 -16.02
CA GLN A 125 -2.55 -4.90 -15.85
C GLN A 125 -3.81 -4.10 -16.28
N GLY A 126 -3.63 -2.90 -16.82
CA GLY A 126 -4.73 -1.99 -17.18
C GLY A 126 -5.33 -1.27 -15.96
N GLY A 127 -4.62 -1.24 -14.85
CA GLY A 127 -4.99 -0.51 -13.65
C GLY A 127 -4.39 0.88 -13.59
N HIS A 128 -4.75 1.64 -12.55
CA HIS A 128 -4.29 3.01 -12.32
C HIS A 128 -3.84 3.20 -10.87
N VAL A 129 -2.95 4.17 -10.66
CA VAL A 129 -2.45 4.54 -9.34
C VAL A 129 -2.97 5.93 -8.94
N ILE A 130 -3.67 5.98 -7.81
CA ILE A 130 -4.14 7.22 -7.20
C ILE A 130 -3.11 7.66 -6.15
N GLY A 131 -2.54 8.85 -6.33
CA GLY A 131 -1.64 9.50 -5.40
C GLY A 131 -2.40 10.35 -4.39
N LEU A 132 -2.18 10.10 -3.09
CA LEU A 132 -2.74 10.90 -2.00
C LEU A 132 -1.67 11.81 -1.41
N ASP A 133 -1.82 13.11 -1.60
CA ASP A 133 -1.02 14.15 -0.95
C ASP A 133 -1.80 14.80 0.19
N ARG A 134 -1.21 14.83 1.39
CA ARG A 134 -1.76 15.55 2.53
C ARG A 134 -0.75 16.58 3.02
N PRO A 135 -1.09 17.87 2.98
CA PRO A 135 -0.21 18.93 3.46
C PRO A 135 0.20 18.74 4.93
N GLY A 136 1.44 19.09 5.25
CA GLY A 136 1.95 19.05 6.63
C GLY A 136 2.41 17.68 7.13
N ILE A 137 2.46 16.66 6.27
CA ILE A 137 3.05 15.36 6.64
C ILE A 137 4.55 15.38 6.37
N GLU A 138 5.33 15.17 7.43
CA GLU A 138 6.80 15.02 7.31
C GLU A 138 7.19 13.59 6.90
N VAL A 139 8.39 13.45 6.30
CA VAL A 139 8.98 12.14 6.00
C VAL A 139 9.40 11.47 7.30
N VAL A 140 8.78 10.35 7.64
CA VAL A 140 8.97 9.67 8.93
C VAL A 140 10.28 8.87 8.99
N SER A 141 10.88 8.49 7.86
CA SER A 141 12.04 7.60 7.83
C SER A 141 12.92 7.83 6.61
N ALA A 142 14.24 7.67 6.78
CA ALA A 142 15.21 7.70 5.68
C ALA A 142 15.26 6.39 4.86
N HIS A 143 14.47 5.37 5.20
CA HIS A 143 14.46 4.09 4.50
C HIS A 143 13.92 4.22 3.08
N ALA A 144 14.49 3.47 2.12
CA ALA A 144 14.14 3.53 0.69
C ALA A 144 12.63 3.38 0.41
N SER A 145 11.91 2.58 1.20
CA SER A 145 10.46 2.40 1.06
C SER A 145 9.62 3.63 1.47
N GLU A 146 10.24 4.64 2.08
CA GLU A 146 9.58 5.91 2.45
C GLU A 146 10.07 7.09 1.58
N GLN A 147 11.12 6.88 0.77
CA GLN A 147 11.70 7.85 -0.14
C GLN A 147 11.21 7.58 -1.56
N PHE A 148 9.98 7.95 -1.86
CA PHE A 148 9.44 7.84 -3.21
C PHE A 148 8.90 9.19 -3.69
N ASP A 149 9.02 9.40 -4.98
CA ASP A 149 8.43 10.53 -5.66
C ASP A 149 6.99 10.17 -6.05
N LEU A 150 6.01 10.81 -5.40
CA LEU A 150 4.60 10.55 -5.65
C LEU A 150 4.21 10.89 -7.10
N ASP A 151 4.84 11.93 -7.68
CA ASP A 151 4.55 12.38 -9.03
C ASP A 151 4.94 11.34 -10.08
N SER A 152 5.98 10.54 -9.79
CA SER A 152 6.38 9.44 -10.68
C SER A 152 5.49 8.21 -10.57
N LEU A 153 4.80 8.03 -9.44
CA LEU A 153 3.99 6.85 -9.17
C LEU A 153 2.53 7.01 -9.60
N ALA A 154 1.96 8.20 -9.47
CA ALA A 154 0.52 8.42 -9.60
C ALA A 154 0.09 8.77 -11.02
N ASP A 155 -1.07 8.25 -11.43
CA ASP A 155 -1.77 8.60 -12.66
C ASP A 155 -2.85 9.67 -12.39
N TRP A 156 -3.33 9.73 -11.14
CA TRP A 156 -4.30 10.70 -10.65
C TRP A 156 -3.92 11.19 -9.26
N PHE A 157 -4.08 12.50 -9.00
CA PHE A 157 -3.73 13.10 -7.73
C PHE A 157 -4.95 13.57 -6.95
N ILE A 158 -4.99 13.19 -5.67
CA ILE A 158 -5.98 13.68 -4.73
C ILE A 158 -5.26 14.40 -3.59
N ARG A 159 -5.56 15.68 -3.41
CA ARG A 159 -5.11 16.45 -2.27
C ARG A 159 -6.05 16.24 -1.09
N ASN A 160 -5.54 15.69 0.00
CA ASN A 160 -6.29 15.47 1.23
C ASN A 160 -6.04 16.62 2.23
N ASP A 161 -6.64 17.75 1.96
CA ASP A 161 -6.48 18.99 2.73
C ASP A 161 -7.80 19.42 3.42
N ASN A 162 -8.79 18.55 3.48
CA ASN A 162 -10.12 18.86 3.93
C ASN A 162 -10.72 17.73 4.80
N THR A 163 -12.06 17.67 4.93
CA THR A 163 -12.77 16.63 5.67
C THR A 163 -12.65 15.24 5.01
N ILE A 164 -12.99 14.21 5.77
CA ILE A 164 -13.05 12.84 5.26
C ILE A 164 -14.05 12.73 4.11
N ASP A 165 -15.23 13.33 4.22
CA ASP A 165 -16.26 13.28 3.19
C ASP A 165 -15.77 13.83 1.85
N ILE A 166 -14.99 14.93 1.89
CA ILE A 166 -14.39 15.50 0.67
C ILE A 166 -13.31 14.56 0.10
N LEU A 167 -12.52 13.91 0.94
CA LEU A 167 -11.57 12.89 0.47
C LEU A 167 -12.30 11.76 -0.25
N LEU A 168 -13.36 11.21 0.34
CA LEU A 168 -14.11 10.11 -0.25
C LEU A 168 -14.78 10.51 -1.56
N HIS A 169 -15.37 11.70 -1.62
CA HIS A 169 -15.92 12.25 -2.85
C HIS A 169 -14.87 12.36 -3.98
N ARG A 170 -13.67 12.86 -3.67
CA ARG A 170 -12.56 12.93 -4.63
C ARG A 170 -12.07 11.55 -5.09
N VAL A 171 -12.17 10.52 -4.24
CA VAL A 171 -11.88 9.13 -4.62
C VAL A 171 -12.93 8.62 -5.62
N ASP A 172 -14.21 8.93 -5.41
CA ASP A 172 -15.29 8.56 -6.33
C ASP A 172 -15.16 9.25 -7.69
N GLU A 173 -14.78 10.54 -7.71
CA GLU A 173 -14.48 11.28 -8.93
C GLU A 173 -13.31 10.62 -9.69
N ALA A 174 -12.20 10.32 -8.99
CA ALA A 174 -11.04 9.64 -9.60
C ALA A 174 -11.43 8.29 -10.21
N LEU A 175 -12.25 7.51 -9.49
CA LEU A 175 -12.70 6.19 -9.96
C LEU A 175 -13.58 6.29 -11.22
N THR A 176 -14.35 7.37 -11.38
CA THR A 176 -15.19 7.63 -12.53
C THR A 176 -14.36 8.05 -13.74
N GLU A 177 -13.40 8.96 -13.55
CA GLU A 177 -12.55 9.50 -14.60
C GLU A 177 -11.54 8.47 -15.15
N LEU A 178 -10.99 7.61 -14.25
CA LEU A 178 -10.04 6.57 -14.63
C LEU A 178 -10.68 5.38 -15.34
N HIS A 179 -12.01 5.25 -15.25
CA HIS A 179 -12.76 4.13 -15.86
C HIS A 179 -14.09 4.61 -16.44
N PRO A 180 -14.04 5.43 -17.51
CA PRO A 180 -15.23 5.95 -18.18
C PRO A 180 -16.10 4.86 -18.86
#